data_5866d03ec74eab70a3de896dae292358
#
_entry.id   5866d03ec74eab70a3de896dae292358
#
_cell.length_a   1.000
_cell.length_b   1.000
_cell.length_c   1.000
_cell.angle_alpha   90.00
_cell.angle_beta   90.00
_cell.angle_gamma   90.00
#
_symmetry.space_group_name_H-M   'P 1'
#
loop_
_entity.id
_entity.type
_entity.pdbx_description
1 polymer ?
#
loop_
_entity_poly.entity_id
_entity_poly.type
_entity_poly.pdbx_seq_one_letter_code
_entity_poly.pdbx_strand_id
1 'polypeptide(L)'
;MKYIPFRDFSTAEEPNGLKTEEIIRIIANQVPNGAVAQEIMDRVTVLKALKRDTEARAPGMQLEDADYARFKKWTEEFKFVIATIPLGQILDDIRNAQEPPAVIKAVTSEKAA
;
A
#
# COMPACT_ATOMS: atom_id res chain seq x y z
N MET A 1 -11.31 -1.41 -8.54
CA MET A 1 -9.98 -1.73 -8.01
C MET A 1 -9.11 -0.49 -8.02
N LYS A 2 -8.32 -0.29 -6.98
CA LYS A 2 -7.42 0.86 -6.85
C LYS A 2 -5.97 0.40 -6.86
N TYR A 3 -5.09 1.25 -7.39
CA TYR A 3 -3.67 0.95 -7.57
C TYR A 3 -2.82 1.99 -6.85
N ILE A 4 -1.91 1.50 -6.00
CA ILE A 4 -0.94 2.32 -5.27
C ILE A 4 0.45 1.97 -5.80
N PRO A 5 1.15 2.90 -6.48
CA PRO A 5 2.47 2.59 -7.04
C PRO A 5 3.49 2.35 -5.93
N PHE A 6 4.44 1.44 -6.17
CA PHE A 6 5.57 1.22 -5.27
C PHE A 6 6.69 2.15 -5.67
N ARG A 7 7.05 3.04 -4.75
CA ARG A 7 8.20 3.94 -4.90
C ARG A 7 9.32 3.49 -3.98
N ASP A 8 10.53 3.64 -4.44
CA ASP A 8 11.73 3.35 -3.64
C ASP A 8 12.62 4.59 -3.67
N PHE A 9 12.73 5.25 -2.53
CA PHE A 9 13.55 6.45 -2.37
C PHE A 9 14.96 6.15 -1.87
N SER A 10 15.33 4.86 -1.77
CA SER A 10 16.69 4.48 -1.41
C SER A 10 17.65 4.85 -2.55
N THR A 11 18.84 5.26 -2.17
CA THR A 11 19.93 5.62 -3.10
C THR A 11 21.22 4.96 -2.64
N ALA A 12 22.28 5.05 -3.45
CA ALA A 12 23.59 4.57 -3.06
C ALA A 12 24.11 5.29 -1.81
N GLU A 13 23.73 6.56 -1.64
CA GLU A 13 24.11 7.38 -0.48
C GLU A 13 23.19 7.14 0.71
N GLU A 14 21.91 6.82 0.46
CA GLU A 14 20.91 6.53 1.48
C GLU A 14 20.23 5.17 1.19
N PRO A 15 20.89 4.05 1.50
CA PRO A 15 20.34 2.73 1.21
C PRO A 15 19.08 2.40 2.02
N ASN A 16 18.83 3.15 3.11
CA ASN A 16 17.65 2.99 3.97
C ASN A 16 16.55 3.99 3.64
N GLY A 17 16.52 4.53 2.42
CA GLY A 17 15.44 5.43 1.99
C GLY A 17 14.07 4.78 2.05
N LEU A 18 13.03 5.61 2.16
CA LEU A 18 11.66 5.11 2.30
C LEU A 18 11.20 4.32 1.08
N LYS A 19 10.40 3.30 1.33
CA LYS A 19 9.75 2.49 0.30
C LYS A 19 8.26 2.43 0.60
N THR A 20 7.45 2.54 -0.46
CA THR A 20 5.98 2.51 -0.32
C THR A 20 5.50 1.23 0.40
N GLU A 21 6.04 0.07 0.04
CA GLU A 21 5.62 -1.20 0.65
C GLU A 21 5.90 -1.25 2.15
N GLU A 22 6.94 -0.59 2.64
CA GLU A 22 7.22 -0.53 4.07
C GLU A 22 6.19 0.35 4.79
N ILE A 23 5.83 1.47 4.19
CA ILE A 23 4.81 2.37 4.76
C ILE A 23 3.44 1.69 4.79
N ILE A 24 3.06 1.01 3.71
CA ILE A 24 1.80 0.24 3.65
C ILE A 24 1.78 -0.82 4.76
N ARG A 25 2.87 -1.56 4.93
CA ARG A 25 2.97 -2.61 5.95
C ARG A 25 2.80 -2.03 7.36
N ILE A 26 3.47 -0.93 7.64
CA ILE A 26 3.39 -0.27 8.95
C ILE A 26 1.96 0.17 9.25
N ILE A 27 1.31 0.83 8.29
CA ILE A 27 -0.07 1.30 8.47
C ILE A 27 -1.03 0.12 8.66
N ALA A 28 -0.92 -0.90 7.83
CA ALA A 28 -1.86 -2.02 7.84
C ALA A 28 -1.72 -2.90 9.08
N ASN A 29 -0.51 -3.05 9.63
CA ASN A 29 -0.30 -3.95 10.76
C ASN A 29 -0.43 -3.27 12.14
N GLN A 30 -0.61 -1.96 12.21
CA GLN A 30 -0.60 -1.25 13.50
C GLN A 30 -2.00 -1.04 14.04
N VAL A 31 -2.25 -1.58 15.24
CA VAL A 31 -3.53 -1.46 15.96
C VAL A 31 -3.23 -1.02 17.39
N PRO A 32 -2.88 0.27 17.62
CA PRO A 32 -2.33 0.73 18.89
C PRO A 32 -3.24 0.53 20.10
N ASN A 33 -4.55 0.52 19.89
CA ASN A 33 -5.53 0.30 20.98
C ASN A 33 -6.22 -1.06 20.88
N GLY A 34 -5.65 -1.98 20.09
CA GLY A 34 -6.28 -3.25 19.79
C GLY A 34 -7.37 -3.11 18.75
N ALA A 35 -7.92 -4.23 18.32
CA ALA A 35 -8.95 -4.25 17.29
C ALA A 35 -9.83 -5.48 17.44
N VAL A 36 -11.08 -5.36 17.02
CA VAL A 36 -12.00 -6.51 16.94
C VAL A 36 -11.58 -7.43 15.81
N ALA A 37 -12.03 -8.69 15.86
CA ALA A 37 -11.63 -9.73 14.92
C ALA A 37 -11.84 -9.32 13.45
N GLN A 38 -12.94 -8.67 13.13
CA GLN A 38 -13.21 -8.25 11.75
C GLN A 38 -12.19 -7.24 11.24
N GLU A 39 -11.78 -6.28 12.07
CA GLU A 39 -10.75 -5.32 11.68
C GLU A 39 -9.41 -6.00 11.44
N ILE A 40 -9.05 -6.98 12.28
CA ILE A 40 -7.82 -7.76 12.08
C ILE A 40 -7.87 -8.47 10.72
N MET A 41 -9.01 -9.10 10.40
CA MET A 41 -9.18 -9.79 9.12
C MET A 41 -9.09 -8.83 7.93
N ASP A 42 -9.67 -7.64 8.05
CA ASP A 42 -9.61 -6.62 7.01
C ASP A 42 -8.15 -6.15 6.79
N ARG A 43 -7.40 -5.96 7.86
CA ARG A 43 -5.99 -5.58 7.78
C ARG A 43 -5.13 -6.68 7.16
N VAL A 44 -5.40 -7.93 7.53
CA VAL A 44 -4.72 -9.08 6.94
C VAL A 44 -4.99 -9.19 5.45
N THR A 45 -6.20 -8.86 5.00
CA THR A 45 -6.54 -8.83 3.56
C THR A 45 -5.63 -7.86 2.80
N VAL A 46 -5.39 -6.67 3.34
CA VAL A 46 -4.46 -5.69 2.74
C VAL A 46 -3.03 -6.21 2.76
N LEU A 47 -2.60 -6.81 3.88
CA LEU A 47 -1.25 -7.38 3.99
C LEU A 47 -1.04 -8.53 2.99
N LYS A 48 -2.05 -9.35 2.75
CA LYS A 48 -1.99 -10.41 1.73
C LYS A 48 -1.88 -9.84 0.32
N ALA A 49 -2.61 -8.78 0.02
CA ALA A 49 -2.49 -8.10 -1.27
C ALA A 49 -1.09 -7.52 -1.46
N LEU A 50 -0.52 -6.91 -0.42
CA LEU A 50 0.84 -6.39 -0.45
C LEU A 50 1.85 -7.51 -0.71
N LYS A 51 1.72 -8.63 0.01
CA LYS A 51 2.59 -9.78 -0.16
C LYS A 51 2.50 -10.35 -1.57
N ARG A 52 1.28 -10.52 -2.09
CA ARG A 52 1.04 -11.00 -3.46
C ARG A 52 1.79 -10.14 -4.48
N ASP A 53 1.63 -8.82 -4.39
CA ASP A 53 2.17 -7.91 -5.39
C ASP A 53 3.68 -7.69 -5.24
N THR A 54 4.23 -7.72 -4.02
CA THR A 54 5.68 -7.66 -3.81
C THR A 54 6.37 -8.94 -4.29
N GLU A 55 5.81 -10.11 -4.02
CA GLU A 55 6.37 -11.38 -4.50
C GLU A 55 6.30 -11.52 -6.02
N ALA A 56 5.25 -10.97 -6.64
CA ALA A 56 5.10 -10.93 -8.09
C ALA A 56 5.99 -9.86 -8.74
N ARG A 57 6.70 -9.05 -7.96
CA ARG A 57 7.49 -7.91 -8.43
C ARG A 57 6.65 -6.93 -9.25
N ALA A 58 5.39 -6.76 -8.85
CA ALA A 58 4.50 -5.82 -9.49
C ALA A 58 4.96 -4.37 -9.22
N PRO A 59 4.65 -3.42 -10.12
CA PRO A 59 5.02 -2.02 -9.92
C PRO A 59 4.19 -1.29 -8.87
N GLY A 60 3.20 -1.95 -8.28
CA GLY A 60 2.36 -1.38 -7.24
C GLY A 60 1.38 -2.39 -6.68
N MET A 61 0.65 -1.99 -5.65
CA MET A 61 -0.36 -2.80 -4.99
C MET A 61 -1.75 -2.51 -5.55
N GLN A 62 -2.49 -3.56 -5.88
CA GLN A 62 -3.88 -3.45 -6.30
C GLN A 62 -4.80 -3.90 -5.16
N LEU A 63 -5.78 -3.07 -4.83
CA LEU A 63 -6.79 -3.36 -3.81
C LEU A 63 -8.18 -3.25 -4.42
N GLU A 64 -9.08 -4.12 -4.00
CA GLU A 64 -10.50 -3.94 -4.27
C GLU A 64 -10.97 -2.62 -3.65
N ASP A 65 -11.99 -2.00 -4.23
CA ASP A 65 -12.42 -0.66 -3.80
C ASP A 65 -12.80 -0.61 -2.32
N ALA A 66 -13.44 -1.66 -1.80
CA ALA A 66 -13.79 -1.72 -0.39
C ALA A 66 -12.55 -1.80 0.53
N ASP A 67 -11.57 -2.60 0.14
CA ASP A 67 -10.32 -2.74 0.90
C ASP A 67 -9.51 -1.44 0.83
N TYR A 68 -9.49 -0.79 -0.31
CA TYR A 68 -8.84 0.51 -0.46
C TYR A 68 -9.47 1.57 0.44
N ALA A 69 -10.80 1.61 0.50
CA ALA A 69 -11.51 2.57 1.35
C ALA A 69 -11.11 2.40 2.82
N ARG A 70 -11.01 1.15 3.29
CA ARG A 70 -10.55 0.84 4.66
C ARG A 70 -9.10 1.26 4.86
N PHE A 71 -8.23 0.90 3.94
CA PHE A 71 -6.80 1.24 4.01
C PHE A 71 -6.58 2.75 4.02
N LYS A 72 -7.30 3.48 3.17
CA LYS A 72 -7.25 4.94 3.14
C LYS A 72 -7.65 5.55 4.48
N LYS A 73 -8.70 5.02 5.10
CA LYS A 73 -9.13 5.45 6.43
C LYS A 73 -8.03 5.24 7.47
N TRP A 74 -7.41 4.05 7.50
CA TRP A 74 -6.31 3.78 8.42
C TRP A 74 -5.13 4.72 8.18
N THR A 75 -4.84 5.05 6.94
CA THR A 75 -3.78 5.99 6.57
C THR A 75 -4.06 7.38 7.13
N GLU A 76 -5.30 7.86 7.03
CA GLU A 76 -5.70 9.16 7.56
C GLU A 76 -5.66 9.20 9.09
N GLU A 77 -5.90 8.08 9.75
CA GLU A 77 -5.88 7.98 11.21
C GLU A 77 -4.49 7.70 11.79
N PHE A 78 -3.55 7.26 10.96
CA PHE A 78 -2.20 6.92 11.40
C PHE A 78 -1.42 8.18 11.78
N LYS A 79 -0.74 8.15 12.92
CA LYS A 79 0.04 9.29 13.42
C LYS A 79 1.51 9.10 13.07
N PHE A 80 2.00 9.86 12.10
CA PHE A 80 3.40 9.87 11.71
C PHE A 80 4.19 10.79 12.61
N VAL A 81 5.44 10.43 12.90
CA VAL A 81 6.32 11.18 13.81
C VAL A 81 7.37 12.00 13.08
N ILE A 82 7.46 11.87 11.75
CA ILE A 82 8.37 12.65 10.92
C ILE A 82 7.61 13.18 9.70
N ALA A 83 8.12 14.27 9.13
CA ALA A 83 7.58 14.82 7.90
C ALA A 83 8.74 15.00 6.91
N THR A 84 8.71 14.25 5.82
CA THR A 84 9.70 14.31 4.75
C THR A 84 9.00 14.38 3.40
N ILE A 85 9.69 14.88 2.38
CA ILE A 85 9.13 14.94 1.02
C ILE A 85 8.81 13.54 0.50
N PRO A 86 9.70 12.52 0.62
CA PRO A 86 9.37 11.15 0.23
C PRO A 86 8.10 10.61 0.91
N LEU A 87 7.94 10.81 2.21
CA LEU A 87 6.75 10.37 2.91
C LEU A 87 5.49 11.05 2.36
N GLY A 88 5.55 12.36 2.15
CA GLY A 88 4.45 13.11 1.56
C GLY A 88 4.05 12.58 0.20
N GLN A 89 5.02 12.21 -0.64
CA GLN A 89 4.76 11.65 -1.96
C GLN A 89 4.05 10.29 -1.86
N ILE A 90 4.50 9.42 -0.95
CA ILE A 90 3.87 8.11 -0.72
C ILE A 90 2.43 8.29 -0.24
N LEU A 91 2.20 9.17 0.73
CA LEU A 91 0.86 9.44 1.25
C LEU A 91 -0.06 10.02 0.18
N ASP A 92 0.46 10.87 -0.69
CA ASP A 92 -0.29 11.44 -1.80
C ASP A 92 -0.72 10.33 -2.78
N ASP A 93 0.18 9.40 -3.10
CA ASP A 93 -0.13 8.24 -3.94
C ASP A 93 -1.26 7.38 -3.32
N ILE A 94 -1.24 7.20 -2.01
CA ILE A 94 -2.28 6.42 -1.31
C ILE A 94 -3.61 7.17 -1.34
N ARG A 95 -3.61 8.45 -1.04
CA ARG A 95 -4.84 9.25 -0.94
C ARG A 95 -5.53 9.43 -2.29
N ASN A 96 -4.77 9.46 -3.37
CA ASN A 96 -5.26 9.75 -4.72
C ASN A 96 -5.19 8.56 -5.65
N ALA A 97 -5.16 7.34 -5.12
CA ALA A 97 -5.07 6.13 -5.92
C ALA A 97 -6.22 6.03 -6.92
N GLN A 98 -5.89 5.61 -8.13
CA GLN A 98 -6.83 5.47 -9.23
C GLN A 98 -6.88 4.01 -9.68
N GLU A 99 -7.65 3.73 -10.72
CA GLU A 99 -7.65 2.40 -11.31
C GLU A 99 -6.26 2.06 -11.88
N PRO A 100 -5.88 0.78 -11.88
CA PRO A 100 -4.60 0.36 -12.45
C PRO A 100 -4.47 0.80 -13.91
N PRO A 101 -3.25 1.16 -14.36
CA PRO A 101 -3.00 1.42 -15.77
C PRO A 101 -3.38 0.21 -16.64
N ALA A 102 -3.78 0.46 -17.89
CA ALA A 102 -4.23 -0.59 -18.81
C ALA A 102 -3.20 -1.71 -18.97
N VAL A 103 -1.91 -1.38 -19.02
CA VAL A 103 -0.82 -2.35 -19.12
C VAL A 103 -0.82 -3.32 -17.94
N ILE A 104 -1.02 -2.82 -16.73
CA ILE A 104 -1.07 -3.66 -15.52
C ILE A 104 -2.32 -4.52 -15.52
N LYS A 105 -3.47 -3.97 -15.91
CA LYS A 105 -4.72 -4.75 -16.06
C LYS A 105 -4.55 -5.90 -17.03
N ALA A 106 -3.93 -5.66 -18.18
CA ALA A 106 -3.67 -6.68 -19.19
C ALA A 106 -2.81 -7.81 -18.63
N VAL A 107 -1.72 -7.48 -17.93
CA VAL A 107 -0.83 -8.47 -17.31
C VAL A 107 -1.59 -9.27 -16.24
N THR A 108 -2.39 -8.60 -15.43
CA THR A 108 -3.20 -9.26 -14.39
C THR A 108 -4.23 -10.21 -15.01
N SER A 109 -4.87 -9.80 -16.12
CA SER A 109 -5.83 -10.62 -16.84
C SER A 109 -5.17 -11.86 -17.42
N GLU A 110 -3.99 -11.75 -17.99
CA GLU A 110 -3.20 -12.88 -18.51
C GLU A 110 -2.87 -13.88 -17.40
N LYS A 111 -2.49 -13.40 -16.22
CA LYS A 111 -2.21 -14.26 -15.07
C LYS A 111 -3.46 -14.96 -14.54
N ALA A 112 -4.61 -14.33 -14.65
CA ALA A 112 -5.89 -14.89 -14.21
C ALA A 112 -6.43 -15.93 -15.21
N ALA A 113 -6.02 -15.85 -16.43
CA ALA A 113 -6.42 -16.78 -17.47
C ALA A 113 -5.54 -18.04 -17.46
#